data_e0c513e4c97d5aaee61167336c2498e9
#
_entry.id   e0c513e4c97d5aaee61167336c2498e9
#
_cell.length_a   1.000
_cell.length_b   1.000
_cell.length_c   1.000
_cell.angle_alpha   90.00
_cell.angle_beta   90.00
_cell.angle_gamma   90.00
#
_symmetry.space_group_name_H-M   'P 1'
#
loop_
_entity.id
_entity.type
_entity.pdbx_description
1 polymer ?
#
loop_
_entity_poly.entity_id
_entity_poly.type
_entity_poly.pdbx_seq_one_letter_code
_entity_poly.pdbx_strand_id
1 'polypeptide(L)'
;AVMTPRVAGWEGVVFQPVRAPAEGVRTRRLSPLMLAETFLDRLERLGPRYNAVVTITRDRALAQARRAEAEIPTGRYRGPLHRIPYGAKDLLATSGGIPTTWGAAPFKDRVFDFDATAILRLEAAGAVLCAKLAMVELAGGMGYRQPNAAFTGPGVNPWNRDAWSGGSSSGSGSAVAAGLVPFAIGSETWGSILSPAGHCGIAGLRPTYGRVSRHGAMALCWTLDKLGPLALTADDCGLVLEAIAGRDPVDPTTADRPYRYPGGGPAGRRFRFGVLRDITDGCEPEVRDNFARSLDVLKGLGTVDEVTMADLPYDDITRTILFAEASSAFEDLIESGGIAGLTAPEDRYTAYARDAILAKDYLKSLRLRGVMAREADRVLARLDALVAPGRATVAAMLGTEVRSAIRGTARDMMGAVGNGAGLPGLAVPNGFGARGLPTSLQFMGRAWEENTILAVACAYQSATDWHRHHPEEF
;
A
#
# COMPACT_ATOMS: atom_id res chain seq x y z
N ALA A 1 -20.46 -16.66 31.44
CA ALA A 1 -20.20 -15.91 30.20
C ALA A 1 -21.56 -15.48 29.64
N VAL A 2 -21.88 -14.21 29.79
CA VAL A 2 -23.11 -13.64 29.23
C VAL A 2 -22.80 -13.32 27.76
N MET A 3 -23.37 -14.12 26.86
CA MET A 3 -23.39 -13.82 25.45
C MET A 3 -24.25 -12.57 25.23
N THR A 4 -23.62 -11.46 24.90
CA THR A 4 -24.32 -10.26 24.40
C THR A 4 -25.00 -10.63 23.09
N PRO A 5 -26.27 -10.27 22.84
CA PRO A 5 -26.96 -10.60 21.61
C PRO A 5 -26.23 -9.94 20.42
N ARG A 6 -25.88 -10.71 19.40
CA ARG A 6 -25.44 -10.22 18.11
C ARG A 6 -26.54 -9.33 17.55
N VAL A 7 -26.28 -8.03 17.44
CA VAL A 7 -27.17 -7.11 16.76
C VAL A 7 -27.07 -7.41 15.26
N ALA A 8 -28.06 -8.07 14.74
CA ALA A 8 -28.20 -8.28 13.30
C ALA A 8 -28.26 -6.90 12.60
N GLY A 9 -27.31 -6.62 11.72
CA GLY A 9 -27.27 -5.39 10.94
C GLY A 9 -25.89 -4.74 10.75
N TRP A 10 -24.90 -5.09 11.57
CA TRP A 10 -23.55 -4.49 11.51
C TRP A 10 -22.59 -5.21 10.57
N GLU A 11 -22.85 -6.48 10.28
CA GLU A 11 -22.07 -7.23 9.26
C GLU A 11 -22.16 -6.57 7.87
N GLY A 12 -23.21 -5.79 7.60
CA GLY A 12 -23.41 -5.06 6.36
C GLY A 12 -22.43 -3.90 6.11
N VAL A 13 -21.61 -3.48 7.09
CA VAL A 13 -20.59 -2.43 6.90
C VAL A 13 -19.24 -3.01 6.49
N VAL A 14 -19.02 -4.30 6.74
CA VAL A 14 -17.81 -5.01 6.33
C VAL A 14 -17.81 -5.13 4.81
N PHE A 15 -16.65 -4.89 4.19
CA PHE A 15 -16.49 -4.84 2.73
C PHE A 15 -17.27 -3.72 2.01
N GLN A 16 -17.68 -2.69 2.74
CA GLN A 16 -18.27 -1.50 2.13
C GLN A 16 -17.19 -0.43 1.89
N PRO A 17 -17.24 0.30 0.75
CA PRO A 17 -16.43 1.51 0.56
C PRO A 17 -16.64 2.51 1.70
N VAL A 18 -15.61 3.29 2.02
CA VAL A 18 -15.59 4.22 3.17
C VAL A 18 -16.79 5.16 3.22
N ARG A 19 -17.29 5.62 2.07
CA ARG A 19 -18.45 6.53 2.02
C ARG A 19 -19.71 5.94 2.64
N ALA A 20 -19.93 4.63 2.56
CA ALA A 20 -21.12 3.99 3.10
C ALA A 20 -21.17 4.03 4.64
N PRO A 21 -20.16 3.53 5.40
CA PRO A 21 -20.13 3.70 6.83
C PRO A 21 -20.01 5.18 7.26
N ALA A 22 -19.29 6.01 6.51
CA ALA A 22 -19.19 7.45 6.79
C ALA A 22 -20.58 8.13 6.77
N GLU A 23 -21.40 7.86 5.77
CA GLU A 23 -22.76 8.37 5.67
C GLU A 23 -23.66 7.79 6.78
N GLY A 24 -23.50 6.51 7.11
CA GLY A 24 -24.22 5.88 8.22
C GLY A 24 -23.95 6.57 9.57
N VAL A 25 -22.69 6.93 9.83
CA VAL A 25 -22.32 7.67 11.03
C VAL A 25 -22.77 9.12 10.98
N ARG A 26 -22.59 9.81 9.86
CA ARG A 26 -23.05 11.20 9.67
C ARG A 26 -24.55 11.35 9.92
N THR A 27 -25.34 10.39 9.45
CA THR A 27 -26.81 10.38 9.63
C THR A 27 -27.27 9.73 10.94
N ARG A 28 -26.34 9.39 11.84
CA ARG A 28 -26.60 8.73 13.12
C ARG A 28 -27.27 7.35 13.03
N ARG A 29 -27.21 6.71 11.88
CA ARG A 29 -27.65 5.31 11.70
C ARG A 29 -26.64 4.31 12.23
N LEU A 30 -25.36 4.72 12.30
CA LEU A 30 -24.25 3.94 12.83
C LEU A 30 -23.57 4.68 13.99
N SER A 31 -23.34 3.99 15.12
CA SER A 31 -22.54 4.50 16.21
C SER A 31 -21.04 4.36 15.89
N PRO A 32 -20.22 5.41 16.10
CA PRO A 32 -18.76 5.31 15.98
C PRO A 32 -18.16 4.24 16.88
N LEU A 33 -18.67 4.12 18.11
CA LEU A 33 -18.20 3.14 19.08
C LEU A 33 -18.46 1.72 18.60
N MET A 34 -19.70 1.43 18.16
CA MET A 34 -20.05 0.12 17.64
C MET A 34 -19.29 -0.22 16.34
N LEU A 35 -19.05 0.78 15.48
CA LEU A 35 -18.25 0.59 14.27
C LEU A 35 -16.81 0.21 14.64
N ALA A 36 -16.19 0.88 15.58
CA ALA A 36 -14.85 0.54 16.08
C ALA A 36 -14.82 -0.86 16.71
N GLU A 37 -15.78 -1.20 17.56
CA GLU A 37 -15.89 -2.51 18.19
C GLU A 37 -16.03 -3.64 17.13
N THR A 38 -16.85 -3.43 16.10
CA THR A 38 -17.02 -4.41 15.03
C THR A 38 -15.69 -4.76 14.36
N PHE A 39 -14.89 -3.77 13.99
CA PHE A 39 -13.61 -4.00 13.35
C PHE A 39 -12.52 -4.50 14.33
N LEU A 40 -12.54 -4.02 15.59
CA LEU A 40 -11.65 -4.55 16.62
C LEU A 40 -11.89 -6.06 16.86
N ASP A 41 -13.14 -6.48 16.97
CA ASP A 41 -13.48 -7.89 17.15
C ASP A 41 -13.07 -8.74 15.93
N ARG A 42 -13.20 -8.20 14.72
CA ARG A 42 -12.71 -8.88 13.50
C ARG A 42 -11.18 -8.99 13.49
N LEU A 43 -10.49 -7.92 13.86
CA LEU A 43 -9.02 -7.92 13.97
C LEU A 43 -8.53 -8.95 14.99
N GLU A 44 -9.17 -9.03 16.16
CA GLU A 44 -8.80 -9.99 17.22
C GLU A 44 -9.09 -11.44 16.81
N ARG A 45 -10.23 -11.69 16.20
CA ARG A 45 -10.67 -13.04 15.83
C ARG A 45 -10.00 -13.57 14.55
N LEU A 46 -9.87 -12.73 13.53
CA LEU A 46 -9.41 -13.12 12.20
C LEU A 46 -7.96 -12.71 11.92
N GLY A 47 -7.47 -11.65 12.52
CA GLY A 47 -6.12 -11.15 12.31
C GLY A 47 -5.02 -12.21 12.43
N PRO A 48 -5.07 -13.08 13.46
CA PRO A 48 -4.10 -14.18 13.59
C PRO A 48 -4.14 -15.21 12.46
N ARG A 49 -5.29 -15.40 11.81
CA ARG A 49 -5.42 -16.35 10.69
C ARG A 49 -4.63 -15.94 9.47
N TYR A 50 -4.46 -14.63 9.30
CA TYR A 50 -3.75 -14.03 8.18
C TYR A 50 -2.35 -13.54 8.55
N ASN A 51 -1.92 -13.68 9.81
CA ASN A 51 -0.72 -13.03 10.33
C ASN A 51 -0.69 -11.53 9.98
N ALA A 52 -1.85 -10.87 10.05
CA ALA A 52 -2.03 -9.50 9.58
C ALA A 52 -1.74 -8.45 10.65
N VAL A 53 -1.78 -8.81 11.92
CA VAL A 53 -1.77 -7.88 13.04
C VAL A 53 -0.55 -8.13 13.94
N VAL A 54 0.15 -7.05 14.30
CA VAL A 54 1.21 -7.07 15.32
C VAL A 54 0.63 -6.70 16.68
N THR A 55 -0.08 -5.57 16.74
CA THR A 55 -0.65 -5.04 17.98
C THR A 55 -2.05 -4.50 17.72
N ILE A 56 -3.02 -4.92 18.51
CA ILE A 56 -4.35 -4.32 18.54
C ILE A 56 -4.32 -3.11 19.49
N THR A 57 -4.77 -1.96 19.01
CA THR A 57 -4.76 -0.70 19.76
C THR A 57 -6.12 -0.38 20.35
N ARG A 58 -6.74 -1.37 21.02
CA ARG A 58 -8.13 -1.33 21.49
C ARG A 58 -8.43 -0.11 22.36
N ASP A 59 -7.61 0.16 23.37
CA ASP A 59 -7.86 1.28 24.30
C ASP A 59 -7.82 2.63 23.58
N ARG A 60 -6.83 2.84 22.71
CA ARG A 60 -6.72 4.04 21.88
C ARG A 60 -7.90 4.17 20.92
N ALA A 61 -8.28 3.08 20.26
CA ALA A 61 -9.39 3.05 19.30
C ALA A 61 -10.71 3.41 20.00
N LEU A 62 -11.01 2.81 21.13
CA LEU A 62 -12.24 3.09 21.88
C LEU A 62 -12.26 4.52 22.42
N ALA A 63 -11.13 5.05 22.89
CA ALA A 63 -11.04 6.44 23.32
C ALA A 63 -11.29 7.42 22.16
N GLN A 64 -10.72 7.16 20.98
CA GLN A 64 -10.96 7.95 19.77
C GLN A 64 -12.43 7.85 19.30
N ALA A 65 -13.01 6.65 19.32
CA ALA A 65 -14.40 6.44 18.94
C ALA A 65 -15.38 7.14 19.87
N ARG A 66 -15.15 7.11 21.18
CA ARG A 66 -15.97 7.84 22.19
C ARG A 66 -15.89 9.35 22.00
N ARG A 67 -14.69 9.91 21.75
CA ARG A 67 -14.56 11.34 21.42
C ARG A 67 -15.35 11.69 20.16
N ALA A 68 -15.23 10.88 19.13
CA ALA A 68 -15.95 11.08 17.89
C ALA A 68 -17.48 10.98 18.08
N GLU A 69 -17.95 10.06 18.92
CA GLU A 69 -19.38 9.93 19.26
C GLU A 69 -19.89 11.17 19.98
N ALA A 70 -19.12 11.74 20.91
CA ALA A 70 -19.46 12.97 21.62
C ALA A 70 -19.50 14.21 20.70
N GLU A 71 -18.80 14.20 19.57
CA GLU A 71 -18.82 15.31 18.60
C GLU A 71 -20.10 15.35 17.74
N ILE A 72 -20.81 14.22 17.58
CA ILE A 72 -22.02 14.15 16.75
C ILE A 72 -23.10 15.13 17.20
N PRO A 73 -23.49 15.20 18.49
CA PRO A 73 -24.52 16.11 18.95
C PRO A 73 -24.17 17.58 18.75
N THR A 74 -22.86 17.92 18.73
CA THR A 74 -22.38 19.30 18.55
C THR A 74 -22.34 19.71 17.07
N GLY A 75 -22.69 18.80 16.14
CA GLY A 75 -22.59 19.05 14.70
C GLY A 75 -21.18 19.09 14.14
N ARG A 76 -20.17 18.73 14.92
CA ARG A 76 -18.77 18.74 14.48
C ARG A 76 -18.52 17.54 13.57
N TYR A 77 -18.35 17.81 12.29
CA TYR A 77 -18.01 16.83 11.26
C TYR A 77 -16.64 17.15 10.65
N ARG A 78 -15.71 16.20 10.69
CA ARG A 78 -14.32 16.38 10.26
C ARG A 78 -14.04 15.90 8.85
N GLY A 79 -15.05 15.40 8.15
CA GLY A 79 -14.91 14.87 6.79
C GLY A 79 -15.19 13.36 6.69
N PRO A 80 -14.99 12.76 5.51
CA PRO A 80 -15.42 11.37 5.23
C PRO A 80 -14.68 10.30 6.03
N LEU A 81 -13.49 10.59 6.57
CA LEU A 81 -12.77 9.66 7.44
C LEU A 81 -13.13 9.78 8.92
N HIS A 82 -13.92 10.79 9.29
CA HIS A 82 -14.34 10.97 10.67
C HIS A 82 -15.03 9.70 11.17
N ARG A 83 -14.47 9.10 12.20
CA ARG A 83 -14.96 7.89 12.88
C ARG A 83 -14.71 6.58 12.13
N ILE A 84 -13.93 6.60 11.07
CA ILE A 84 -13.63 5.40 10.29
C ILE A 84 -12.43 4.66 10.90
N PRO A 85 -12.58 3.35 11.21
CA PRO A 85 -11.47 2.51 11.67
C PRO A 85 -10.41 2.32 10.59
N TYR A 86 -9.14 2.20 11.02
CA TYR A 86 -8.03 1.86 10.13
C TYR A 86 -6.90 1.14 10.86
N GLY A 87 -5.99 0.58 10.07
CA GLY A 87 -4.75 0.00 10.54
C GLY A 87 -3.53 0.69 9.94
N ALA A 88 -2.45 0.74 10.69
CA ALA A 88 -1.20 1.36 10.26
C ALA A 88 -0.07 0.31 10.16
N LYS A 89 0.62 0.29 9.04
CA LYS A 89 1.83 -0.54 8.87
C LYS A 89 2.80 -0.28 10.02
N ASP A 90 3.36 -1.34 10.56
CA ASP A 90 4.14 -1.31 11.81
C ASP A 90 5.55 -0.71 11.68
N LEU A 91 5.75 0.14 10.70
CA LEU A 91 6.90 1.04 10.60
C LEU A 91 6.58 2.49 11.00
N LEU A 92 5.32 2.78 11.30
CA LEU A 92 4.87 4.11 11.70
C LEU A 92 4.95 4.25 13.23
N ALA A 93 5.79 5.14 13.73
CA ALA A 93 5.91 5.43 15.15
C ALA A 93 4.54 5.77 15.76
N THR A 94 4.22 5.12 16.87
CA THR A 94 2.92 5.23 17.55
C THR A 94 3.17 5.34 19.04
N SER A 95 2.71 6.42 19.66
CA SER A 95 2.87 6.70 21.08
C SER A 95 1.90 5.89 21.95
N GLY A 96 2.01 6.08 23.28
CA GLY A 96 1.10 5.47 24.24
C GLY A 96 1.46 4.05 24.64
N GLY A 97 2.74 3.69 24.59
CA GLY A 97 3.23 2.35 24.94
C GLY A 97 2.95 1.29 23.89
N ILE A 98 2.51 1.69 22.70
CA ILE A 98 2.23 0.78 21.58
C ILE A 98 3.54 0.46 20.85
N PRO A 99 3.92 -0.83 20.71
CA PRO A 99 5.15 -1.19 20.00
C PRO A 99 5.15 -0.74 18.53
N THR A 100 6.31 -0.40 18.03
CA THR A 100 6.60 -0.20 16.61
C THR A 100 7.82 -1.01 16.26
N THR A 101 7.62 -2.12 15.55
CA THR A 101 8.60 -3.22 15.47
C THR A 101 9.36 -3.30 14.15
N TRP A 102 8.90 -2.60 13.11
CA TRP A 102 9.45 -2.73 11.75
C TRP A 102 9.40 -4.16 11.18
N GLY A 103 8.50 -5.02 11.74
CA GLY A 103 8.39 -6.43 11.37
C GLY A 103 9.58 -7.29 11.82
N ALA A 104 10.50 -6.74 12.59
CA ALA A 104 11.79 -7.34 12.93
C ALA A 104 11.86 -7.74 14.41
N ALA A 105 12.20 -9.00 14.69
CA ALA A 105 12.30 -9.54 16.04
C ALA A 105 13.21 -8.72 16.99
N PRO A 106 14.34 -8.15 16.56
CA PRO A 106 15.17 -7.30 17.44
C PRO A 106 14.45 -6.09 18.00
N PHE A 107 13.36 -5.64 17.36
CA PHE A 107 12.61 -4.45 17.74
C PHE A 107 11.19 -4.74 18.25
N LYS A 108 10.85 -5.98 18.53
CA LYS A 108 9.49 -6.41 18.89
C LYS A 108 8.87 -5.69 20.10
N ASP A 109 9.68 -5.20 21.02
CA ASP A 109 9.22 -4.51 22.24
C ASP A 109 9.51 -3.00 22.22
N ARG A 110 10.01 -2.47 21.09
CA ARG A 110 10.40 -1.07 21.00
C ARG A 110 9.18 -0.16 20.91
N VAL A 111 9.15 0.88 21.76
CA VAL A 111 8.12 1.91 21.79
C VAL A 111 8.71 3.28 21.48
N PHE A 112 7.90 4.16 20.91
CA PHE A 112 8.21 5.56 20.70
C PHE A 112 7.29 6.43 21.55
N ASP A 113 7.73 7.63 21.92
CA ASP A 113 6.96 8.60 22.70
C ASP A 113 6.22 9.62 21.84
N PHE A 114 6.20 9.42 20.51
CA PHE A 114 5.54 10.28 19.54
C PHE A 114 4.83 9.47 18.46
N ASP A 115 3.89 10.12 17.78
CA ASP A 115 3.20 9.57 16.61
C ASP A 115 3.80 10.09 15.31
N ALA A 116 3.88 9.23 14.29
CA ALA A 116 4.19 9.64 12.94
C ALA A 116 3.18 10.69 12.43
N THR A 117 3.63 11.60 11.58
CA THR A 117 2.77 12.67 11.04
C THR A 117 1.53 12.11 10.34
N ALA A 118 1.64 11.01 9.60
CA ALA A 118 0.48 10.39 8.97
C ALA A 118 -0.58 9.94 10.00
N ILE A 119 -0.16 9.39 11.14
CA ILE A 119 -1.07 9.00 12.24
C ILE A 119 -1.71 10.24 12.87
N LEU A 120 -0.94 11.30 13.11
CA LEU A 120 -1.48 12.57 13.66
C LEU A 120 -2.51 13.19 12.73
N ARG A 121 -2.27 13.19 11.43
CA ARG A 121 -3.20 13.73 10.43
C ARG A 121 -4.48 12.90 10.30
N LEU A 122 -4.39 11.59 10.40
CA LEU A 122 -5.56 10.73 10.44
C LEU A 122 -6.37 10.94 11.73
N GLU A 123 -5.73 11.13 12.87
CA GLU A 123 -6.41 11.49 14.11
C GLU A 123 -7.11 12.86 13.99
N ALA A 124 -6.46 13.85 13.38
CA ALA A 124 -7.06 15.15 13.10
C ALA A 124 -8.29 15.05 12.16
N ALA A 125 -8.27 14.11 11.22
CA ALA A 125 -9.41 13.78 10.35
C ALA A 125 -10.50 12.96 11.09
N GLY A 126 -10.27 12.56 12.33
CA GLY A 126 -11.19 11.80 13.16
C GLY A 126 -11.19 10.29 12.90
N ALA A 127 -10.23 9.76 12.16
CA ALA A 127 -10.08 8.33 11.95
C ALA A 127 -9.65 7.61 13.24
N VAL A 128 -9.99 6.32 13.34
CA VAL A 128 -9.81 5.52 14.55
C VAL A 128 -8.76 4.45 14.32
N LEU A 129 -7.62 4.55 15.01
CA LEU A 129 -6.52 3.59 14.90
C LEU A 129 -6.84 2.32 15.68
N CYS A 130 -7.08 1.21 14.95
CA CYS A 130 -7.47 -0.08 15.54
C CYS A 130 -6.31 -1.08 15.68
N ALA A 131 -5.30 -1.00 14.82
CA ALA A 131 -4.19 -1.95 14.83
C ALA A 131 -2.91 -1.40 14.20
N LYS A 132 -1.78 -1.94 14.68
CA LYS A 132 -0.49 -1.92 13.97
C LYS A 132 -0.43 -3.20 13.14
N LEU A 133 -0.20 -3.05 11.84
CA LEU A 133 -0.32 -4.14 10.87
C LEU A 133 1.04 -4.71 10.49
N ALA A 134 1.06 -6.03 10.32
CA ALA A 134 2.26 -6.78 10.01
C ALA A 134 2.92 -6.33 8.69
N MET A 135 4.20 -6.52 8.63
CA MET A 135 5.04 -6.17 7.49
C MET A 135 6.20 -7.14 7.36
N VAL A 136 6.76 -7.24 6.18
CA VAL A 136 8.06 -7.91 5.99
C VAL A 136 9.12 -7.15 6.79
N GLU A 137 9.99 -7.87 7.49
CA GLU A 137 11.02 -7.29 8.35
C GLU A 137 11.86 -6.24 7.60
N LEU A 138 12.01 -5.07 8.24
CA LEU A 138 12.71 -3.91 7.69
C LEU A 138 12.20 -3.49 6.30
N ALA A 139 10.93 -3.73 6.02
CA ALA A 139 10.27 -3.47 4.72
C ALA A 139 10.96 -4.15 3.52
N GLY A 140 11.70 -5.23 3.76
CA GLY A 140 12.48 -5.92 2.75
C GLY A 140 13.87 -5.31 2.53
N GLY A 141 14.33 -4.44 3.42
CA GLY A 141 15.62 -3.77 3.33
C GLY A 141 16.81 -4.72 3.26
N MET A 142 16.68 -5.92 3.78
CA MET A 142 17.69 -6.98 3.67
C MET A 142 17.51 -7.87 2.44
N GLY A 143 16.52 -7.61 1.58
CA GLY A 143 16.32 -8.32 0.32
C GLY A 143 15.68 -9.69 0.45
N TYR A 144 14.75 -9.85 1.38
CA TYR A 144 14.05 -11.11 1.68
C TYR A 144 13.72 -11.94 0.43
N ARG A 145 13.73 -13.26 0.60
CA ARG A 145 13.45 -14.23 -0.46
C ARG A 145 12.22 -15.09 -0.17
N GLN A 146 11.85 -15.22 1.10
CA GLN A 146 10.78 -16.09 1.56
C GLN A 146 9.63 -15.30 2.15
N PRO A 147 8.37 -15.78 2.04
CA PRO A 147 7.21 -15.13 2.65
C PRO A 147 7.30 -14.98 4.17
N ASN A 148 8.07 -15.86 4.84
CA ASN A 148 8.22 -15.88 6.29
C ASN A 148 9.23 -14.86 6.85
N ALA A 149 9.68 -13.91 6.07
CA ALA A 149 10.59 -12.85 6.50
C ALA A 149 9.88 -11.82 7.39
N ALA A 150 9.33 -12.24 8.51
CA ALA A 150 8.72 -11.42 9.55
C ALA A 150 8.57 -12.23 10.84
N PHE A 151 8.78 -11.62 12.00
CA PHE A 151 8.63 -12.35 13.28
C PHE A 151 7.18 -12.75 13.59
N THR A 152 6.21 -12.10 12.94
CA THR A 152 4.79 -12.45 13.03
C THR A 152 4.39 -13.62 12.15
N GLY A 153 5.32 -14.18 11.40
CA GLY A 153 5.07 -15.20 10.39
C GLY A 153 4.71 -14.62 9.02
N PRO A 154 4.57 -15.48 8.00
CA PRO A 154 4.26 -15.04 6.64
C PRO A 154 2.87 -14.42 6.58
N GLY A 155 2.73 -13.29 5.87
CA GLY A 155 1.43 -12.72 5.56
C GLY A 155 0.61 -13.69 4.69
N VAL A 156 -0.58 -14.06 5.14
CA VAL A 156 -1.45 -15.02 4.45
C VAL A 156 -2.44 -14.27 3.57
N ASN A 157 -2.59 -14.73 2.34
CA ASN A 157 -3.51 -14.15 1.38
C ASN A 157 -4.96 -14.56 1.74
N PRO A 158 -5.89 -13.60 1.91
CA PRO A 158 -7.26 -13.93 2.28
C PRO A 158 -8.04 -14.74 1.23
N TRP A 159 -7.58 -14.77 -0.02
CA TRP A 159 -8.19 -15.55 -1.08
C TRP A 159 -7.73 -17.01 -1.12
N ASN A 160 -6.58 -17.31 -0.54
CA ASN A 160 -6.03 -18.68 -0.49
C ASN A 160 -5.05 -18.80 0.67
N ARG A 161 -5.38 -19.65 1.65
CA ARG A 161 -4.60 -19.84 2.89
C ARG A 161 -3.15 -20.30 2.66
N ASP A 162 -2.86 -20.89 1.52
CA ASP A 162 -1.53 -21.40 1.18
C ASP A 162 -0.71 -20.41 0.37
N ALA A 163 -1.26 -19.22 0.11
CA ALA A 163 -0.62 -18.16 -0.66
C ALA A 163 -0.21 -16.96 0.22
N TRP A 164 0.81 -16.26 -0.24
CA TRP A 164 1.31 -15.05 0.40
C TRP A 164 0.45 -13.82 0.05
N SER A 165 0.33 -12.89 0.99
CA SER A 165 -0.41 -11.63 0.78
C SER A 165 0.32 -10.59 -0.04
N GLY A 166 1.56 -10.84 -0.42
CA GLY A 166 2.45 -9.80 -0.94
C GLY A 166 3.12 -9.01 0.18
N GLY A 167 4.01 -8.14 -0.18
CA GLY A 167 4.79 -7.35 0.77
C GLY A 167 5.46 -6.14 0.09
N SER A 168 6.06 -5.32 0.94
CA SER A 168 6.31 -5.47 2.37
C SER A 168 5.12 -5.05 3.28
N SER A 169 4.09 -4.36 2.77
CA SER A 169 2.86 -4.02 3.51
C SER A 169 1.90 -5.22 3.58
N SER A 170 2.39 -6.38 4.06
CA SER A 170 1.68 -7.65 4.03
C SER A 170 0.39 -7.64 4.84
N GLY A 171 0.44 -7.14 6.07
CA GLY A 171 -0.72 -7.02 6.94
C GLY A 171 -1.71 -5.95 6.48
N SER A 172 -1.22 -4.85 5.89
CA SER A 172 -2.09 -3.81 5.32
C SER A 172 -2.92 -4.35 4.15
N GLY A 173 -2.31 -5.15 3.28
CA GLY A 173 -3.02 -5.81 2.18
C GLY A 173 -4.03 -6.84 2.65
N SER A 174 -3.60 -7.79 3.50
CA SER A 174 -4.49 -8.85 3.97
C SER A 174 -5.62 -8.34 4.87
N ALA A 175 -5.36 -7.38 5.74
CA ALA A 175 -6.38 -6.82 6.64
C ALA A 175 -7.50 -6.12 5.88
N VAL A 176 -7.18 -5.32 4.86
CA VAL A 176 -8.19 -4.67 4.01
C VAL A 176 -8.96 -5.72 3.20
N ALA A 177 -8.26 -6.65 2.54
CA ALA A 177 -8.89 -7.68 1.72
C ALA A 177 -9.81 -8.62 2.50
N ALA A 178 -9.46 -8.94 3.76
CA ALA A 178 -10.27 -9.77 4.65
C ALA A 178 -11.38 -8.99 5.39
N GLY A 179 -11.53 -7.69 5.14
CA GLY A 179 -12.53 -6.86 5.81
C GLY A 179 -12.26 -6.66 7.29
N LEU A 180 -11.00 -6.63 7.73
CA LEU A 180 -10.62 -6.38 9.11
C LEU A 180 -10.53 -4.89 9.43
N VAL A 181 -10.32 -4.08 8.44
CA VAL A 181 -10.35 -2.60 8.47
C VAL A 181 -10.85 -2.06 7.13
N PRO A 182 -11.53 -0.92 7.11
CA PRO A 182 -11.94 -0.26 5.87
C PRO A 182 -10.79 0.23 5.01
N PHE A 183 -9.70 0.69 5.62
CA PHE A 183 -8.47 1.07 4.93
C PHE A 183 -7.25 0.87 5.83
N ALA A 184 -6.09 0.88 5.23
CA ALA A 184 -4.82 0.81 5.92
C ALA A 184 -3.80 1.76 5.30
N ILE A 185 -2.79 2.13 6.09
CA ILE A 185 -1.62 2.84 5.60
C ILE A 185 -0.49 1.84 5.40
N GLY A 186 0.09 1.86 4.21
CA GLY A 186 1.28 1.12 3.86
C GLY A 186 2.43 2.03 3.48
N SER A 187 3.53 1.43 3.08
CA SER A 187 4.68 2.14 2.52
C SER A 187 5.19 1.43 1.29
N GLU A 188 5.80 2.19 0.40
CA GLU A 188 6.46 1.63 -0.77
C GLU A 188 7.80 2.30 -1.03
N THR A 189 8.80 1.46 -1.17
CA THR A 189 10.11 1.81 -1.72
C THR A 189 10.18 1.33 -3.16
N TRP A 190 9.86 0.05 -3.38
CA TRP A 190 9.67 -0.58 -4.68
C TRP A 190 8.64 -1.70 -4.59
N GLY A 191 7.38 -1.37 -4.82
CA GLY A 191 6.29 -2.34 -4.91
C GLY A 191 5.55 -2.64 -3.61
N SER A 192 5.94 -2.08 -2.48
CA SER A 192 5.41 -2.49 -1.15
C SER A 192 4.00 -1.99 -0.82
N ILE A 193 3.37 -1.17 -1.66
CA ILE A 193 1.92 -0.86 -1.64
C ILE A 193 1.23 -1.61 -2.79
N LEU A 194 1.75 -1.45 -4.01
CA LEU A 194 1.09 -1.98 -5.21
C LEU A 194 1.14 -3.51 -5.26
N SER A 195 2.18 -4.15 -4.69
CA SER A 195 2.28 -5.61 -4.63
C SER A 195 1.21 -6.24 -3.73
N PRO A 196 1.11 -5.89 -2.43
CA PRO A 196 0.05 -6.46 -1.60
C PRO A 196 -1.35 -6.06 -2.08
N ALA A 197 -1.56 -4.86 -2.61
CA ALA A 197 -2.83 -4.48 -3.20
C ALA A 197 -3.21 -5.38 -4.37
N GLY A 198 -2.29 -5.59 -5.31
CA GLY A 198 -2.52 -6.44 -6.48
C GLY A 198 -2.72 -7.91 -6.12
N HIS A 199 -1.94 -8.45 -5.20
CA HIS A 199 -2.04 -9.85 -4.78
C HIS A 199 -3.25 -10.15 -3.90
N CYS A 200 -3.74 -9.17 -3.15
CA CYS A 200 -4.93 -9.32 -2.31
C CYS A 200 -6.23 -8.84 -2.97
N GLY A 201 -6.20 -8.35 -4.21
CA GLY A 201 -7.40 -7.96 -4.95
C GLY A 201 -8.08 -6.71 -4.39
N ILE A 202 -7.32 -5.73 -3.96
CA ILE A 202 -7.77 -4.44 -3.45
C ILE A 202 -7.11 -3.28 -4.19
N ALA A 203 -7.51 -2.05 -3.87
CA ALA A 203 -6.85 -0.84 -4.36
C ALA A 203 -5.67 -0.44 -3.47
N GLY A 204 -4.59 0.03 -4.09
CA GLY A 204 -3.45 0.62 -3.39
C GLY A 204 -2.89 1.78 -4.18
N LEU A 205 -2.62 2.88 -3.49
CA LEU A 205 -2.10 4.11 -4.09
C LEU A 205 -0.71 4.43 -3.55
N ARG A 206 0.28 4.43 -4.42
CA ARG A 206 1.59 4.99 -4.18
C ARG A 206 1.57 6.45 -4.61
N PRO A 207 1.65 7.44 -3.69
CA PRO A 207 1.67 8.85 -4.07
C PRO A 207 2.99 9.26 -4.72
N THR A 208 3.02 10.43 -5.32
CA THR A 208 4.25 11.09 -5.74
C THR A 208 5.19 11.25 -4.54
N TYR A 209 6.48 10.99 -4.74
CA TYR A 209 7.50 11.24 -3.72
C TYR A 209 7.41 12.69 -3.21
N GLY A 210 7.35 12.86 -1.89
CA GLY A 210 7.18 14.17 -1.26
C GLY A 210 5.74 14.65 -1.12
N ARG A 211 4.74 13.88 -1.55
CA ARG A 211 3.31 14.20 -1.34
C ARG A 211 2.88 14.00 0.11
N VAL A 212 3.41 12.98 0.78
CA VAL A 212 3.05 12.58 2.16
C VAL A 212 4.30 12.63 3.03
N SER A 213 4.18 13.24 4.22
CA SER A 213 5.25 13.26 5.19
C SER A 213 5.59 11.84 5.67
N ARG A 214 6.89 11.57 5.77
CA ARG A 214 7.44 10.31 6.29
C ARG A 214 8.01 10.48 7.70
N HIS A 215 7.79 11.62 8.34
CA HIS A 215 8.23 11.82 9.72
C HIS A 215 7.62 10.76 10.64
N GLY A 216 8.47 10.06 11.37
CA GLY A 216 8.09 8.95 12.24
C GLY A 216 7.96 7.60 11.54
N ALA A 217 8.16 7.52 10.22
CA ALA A 217 8.26 6.26 9.50
C ALA A 217 9.71 5.75 9.50
N MET A 218 9.88 4.42 9.60
CA MET A 218 11.19 3.80 9.37
C MET A 218 11.70 4.16 7.98
N ALA A 219 12.94 4.61 7.89
CA ALA A 219 13.62 4.77 6.62
C ALA A 219 14.16 3.41 6.12
N LEU A 220 13.79 3.03 4.90
CA LEU A 220 14.46 1.99 4.13
C LEU A 220 15.39 2.62 3.09
N CYS A 221 14.85 3.57 2.34
CA CYS A 221 15.56 4.31 1.31
C CYS A 221 15.01 5.74 1.24
N TRP A 222 15.73 6.71 1.80
CA TRP A 222 15.25 8.08 1.96
C TRP A 222 14.77 8.73 0.67
N THR A 223 15.37 8.38 -0.46
CA THR A 223 15.01 9.01 -1.75
C THR A 223 13.99 8.22 -2.56
N LEU A 224 13.49 7.09 -2.03
CA LEU A 224 12.46 6.27 -2.67
C LEU A 224 11.20 6.08 -1.83
N ASP A 225 11.30 6.13 -0.50
CA ASP A 225 10.17 5.77 0.38
C ASP A 225 8.98 6.71 0.24
N LYS A 226 7.79 6.12 0.20
CA LYS A 226 6.49 6.82 0.18
C LYS A 226 5.53 6.09 1.11
N LEU A 227 4.64 6.84 1.75
CA LEU A 227 3.49 6.33 2.48
C LEU A 227 2.23 6.50 1.64
N GLY A 228 1.33 5.54 1.69
CA GLY A 228 0.09 5.63 0.95
C GLY A 228 -0.97 4.64 1.42
N PRO A 229 -2.23 4.83 0.95
CA PRO A 229 -3.37 4.04 1.36
C PRO A 229 -3.48 2.71 0.60
N LEU A 230 -4.00 1.70 1.32
CA LEU A 230 -4.60 0.50 0.76
C LEU A 230 -6.07 0.48 1.21
N ALA A 231 -6.99 0.26 0.28
CA ALA A 231 -8.43 0.30 0.54
C ALA A 231 -9.17 -0.59 -0.47
N LEU A 232 -10.48 -0.72 -0.33
CA LEU A 232 -11.28 -1.54 -1.24
C LEU A 232 -11.41 -0.91 -2.63
N THR A 233 -11.44 0.42 -2.71
CA THR A 233 -11.67 1.15 -3.96
C THR A 233 -10.64 2.28 -4.17
N ALA A 234 -10.49 2.69 -5.42
CA ALA A 234 -9.68 3.86 -5.76
C ALA A 234 -10.22 5.15 -5.12
N ASP A 235 -11.53 5.31 -5.04
CA ASP A 235 -12.17 6.46 -4.38
C ASP A 235 -11.79 6.55 -2.90
N ASP A 236 -11.78 5.43 -2.19
CA ASP A 236 -11.33 5.36 -0.81
C ASP A 236 -9.86 5.79 -0.67
N CYS A 237 -9.01 5.35 -1.59
CA CYS A 237 -7.59 5.78 -1.61
C CYS A 237 -7.45 7.30 -1.77
N GLY A 238 -8.29 7.92 -2.60
CA GLY A 238 -8.32 9.38 -2.76
C GLY A 238 -8.71 10.11 -1.48
N LEU A 239 -9.74 9.64 -0.79
CA LEU A 239 -10.18 10.18 0.50
C LEU A 239 -9.08 10.10 1.56
N VAL A 240 -8.41 8.96 1.65
CA VAL A 240 -7.33 8.76 2.63
C VAL A 240 -6.12 9.62 2.29
N LEU A 241 -5.73 9.70 1.01
CA LEU A 241 -4.63 10.55 0.58
C LEU A 241 -4.86 12.03 0.95
N GLU A 242 -6.07 12.54 0.79
CA GLU A 242 -6.39 13.92 1.19
C GLU A 242 -6.11 14.18 2.67
N ALA A 243 -6.37 13.20 3.53
CA ALA A 243 -6.14 13.34 4.96
C ALA A 243 -4.64 13.37 5.33
N ILE A 244 -3.79 12.60 4.63
CA ILE A 244 -2.37 12.45 5.00
C ILE A 244 -1.41 13.30 4.18
N ALA A 245 -1.85 13.87 3.04
CA ALA A 245 -1.01 14.66 2.15
C ALA A 245 -0.72 16.06 2.70
N GLY A 246 0.36 16.65 2.19
CA GLY A 246 0.71 18.05 2.43
C GLY A 246 2.08 18.24 3.04
N ARG A 247 2.54 19.50 2.99
CA ARG A 247 3.83 19.89 3.57
C ARG A 247 3.90 19.62 5.06
N ASP A 248 5.03 19.14 5.50
CA ASP A 248 5.38 18.96 6.90
C ASP A 248 6.74 19.62 7.18
N PRO A 249 6.82 20.64 8.07
CA PRO A 249 8.09 21.29 8.38
C PRO A 249 9.15 20.35 8.96
N VAL A 250 8.74 19.25 9.59
CA VAL A 250 9.65 18.23 10.16
C VAL A 250 10.16 17.23 9.13
N ASP A 251 9.53 17.15 7.97
CA ASP A 251 10.01 16.37 6.84
C ASP A 251 10.35 17.29 5.65
N PRO A 252 11.63 17.66 5.50
CA PRO A 252 12.03 18.60 4.45
C PRO A 252 11.86 18.05 3.04
N THR A 253 11.59 16.76 2.86
CA THR A 253 11.32 16.15 1.55
C THR A 253 9.90 16.41 1.05
N THR A 254 8.99 16.87 1.93
CA THR A 254 7.62 17.20 1.51
C THR A 254 7.58 18.48 0.67
N ALA A 255 6.89 18.40 -0.47
CA ALA A 255 6.68 19.56 -1.34
C ALA A 255 5.57 20.47 -0.81
N ASP A 256 5.73 21.77 -1.05
CA ASP A 256 4.69 22.76 -0.78
C ASP A 256 3.67 22.76 -1.93
N ARG A 257 2.90 21.66 -1.99
CA ARG A 257 1.85 21.42 -2.98
C ARG A 257 0.58 20.96 -2.27
N PRO A 258 -0.39 21.85 -2.05
CA PRO A 258 -1.67 21.49 -1.49
C PRO A 258 -2.34 20.39 -2.31
N TYR A 259 -2.98 19.45 -1.62
CA TYR A 259 -3.72 18.36 -2.24
C TYR A 259 -5.19 18.41 -1.83
N ARG A 260 -6.08 18.27 -2.80
CA ARG A 260 -7.51 18.11 -2.63
C ARG A 260 -7.99 16.98 -3.51
N TYR A 261 -8.82 16.12 -2.98
CA TYR A 261 -9.45 15.05 -3.73
C TYR A 261 -10.88 15.42 -4.13
N PRO A 262 -11.16 15.63 -5.43
CA PRO A 262 -12.47 16.11 -5.90
C PRO A 262 -13.51 14.98 -6.05
N GLY A 263 -13.18 13.74 -5.68
CA GLY A 263 -13.92 12.54 -6.06
C GLY A 263 -13.46 11.98 -7.40
N GLY A 264 -14.18 11.00 -7.94
CA GLY A 264 -13.80 10.22 -9.13
C GLY A 264 -13.73 10.99 -10.46
N GLY A 265 -13.85 12.30 -10.43
CA GLY A 265 -13.82 13.15 -11.63
C GLY A 265 -15.17 13.28 -12.34
N PRO A 266 -15.26 14.16 -13.36
CA PRO A 266 -16.50 14.41 -14.08
C PRO A 266 -16.92 13.21 -14.91
N ALA A 267 -18.22 12.92 -14.91
CA ALA A 267 -18.80 11.89 -15.76
C ALA A 267 -18.52 12.18 -17.25
N GLY A 268 -18.21 11.14 -18.02
CA GLY A 268 -17.98 11.26 -19.45
C GLY A 268 -16.59 11.79 -19.85
N ARG A 269 -15.69 12.03 -18.90
CA ARG A 269 -14.28 12.33 -19.21
C ARG A 269 -13.67 11.20 -20.03
N ARG A 270 -13.01 11.56 -21.13
CA ARG A 270 -12.25 10.64 -21.98
C ARG A 270 -10.77 10.74 -21.61
N PHE A 271 -10.09 9.59 -21.58
CA PHE A 271 -8.71 9.46 -21.14
C PHE A 271 -7.78 9.03 -22.29
N ARG A 272 -6.49 9.30 -22.11
CA ARG A 272 -5.41 8.86 -23.01
C ARG A 272 -4.52 7.88 -22.25
N PHE A 273 -4.58 6.62 -22.64
CA PHE A 273 -3.78 5.55 -22.05
C PHE A 273 -2.61 5.19 -22.94
N GLY A 274 -1.46 4.93 -22.32
CA GLY A 274 -0.29 4.35 -22.99
C GLY A 274 0.00 2.96 -22.43
N VAL A 275 0.38 2.05 -23.30
CA VAL A 275 0.84 0.70 -22.95
C VAL A 275 2.24 0.55 -23.50
N LEU A 276 3.21 0.28 -22.63
CA LEU A 276 4.58 0.03 -23.04
C LEU A 276 4.65 -1.23 -23.89
N ARG A 277 5.41 -1.17 -24.99
CA ARG A 277 5.67 -2.34 -25.82
C ARG A 277 6.24 -3.47 -24.97
N ASP A 278 5.79 -4.69 -25.21
CA ASP A 278 6.24 -5.91 -24.55
C ASP A 278 6.00 -5.97 -23.03
N ILE A 279 5.08 -5.12 -22.50
CA ILE A 279 4.81 -5.04 -21.06
C ILE A 279 4.25 -6.34 -20.48
N THR A 280 3.69 -7.22 -21.30
CA THR A 280 3.14 -8.51 -20.87
C THR A 280 4.10 -9.69 -21.04
N ASP A 281 5.31 -9.43 -21.54
CA ASP A 281 6.32 -10.48 -21.69
C ASP A 281 6.68 -11.09 -20.34
N GLY A 282 6.69 -12.42 -20.27
CA GLY A 282 6.95 -13.16 -19.05
C GLY A 282 5.80 -13.21 -18.05
N CYS A 283 4.65 -12.59 -18.34
CA CYS A 283 3.46 -12.72 -17.51
C CYS A 283 2.80 -14.11 -17.64
N GLU A 284 2.16 -14.57 -16.56
CA GLU A 284 1.30 -15.75 -16.61
C GLU A 284 0.17 -15.58 -17.63
N PRO A 285 -0.31 -16.69 -18.27
CA PRO A 285 -1.36 -16.61 -19.29
C PRO A 285 -2.62 -15.88 -18.83
N GLU A 286 -3.12 -16.19 -17.63
CA GLU A 286 -4.32 -15.55 -17.07
C GLU A 286 -4.12 -14.06 -16.79
N VAL A 287 -2.91 -13.66 -16.40
CA VAL A 287 -2.55 -12.23 -16.23
C VAL A 287 -2.63 -11.51 -17.58
N ARG A 288 -2.09 -12.11 -18.64
CA ARG A 288 -2.19 -11.53 -20.00
C ARG A 288 -3.63 -11.44 -20.48
N ASP A 289 -4.43 -12.48 -20.26
CA ASP A 289 -5.83 -12.50 -20.68
C ASP A 289 -6.67 -11.46 -19.95
N ASN A 290 -6.47 -11.34 -18.64
CA ASN A 290 -7.15 -10.35 -17.83
C ASN A 290 -6.72 -8.92 -18.20
N PHE A 291 -5.44 -8.72 -18.51
CA PHE A 291 -4.94 -7.43 -18.99
C PHE A 291 -5.56 -7.06 -20.34
N ALA A 292 -5.65 -8.00 -21.28
CA ALA A 292 -6.29 -7.77 -22.57
C ALA A 292 -7.77 -7.37 -22.41
N ARG A 293 -8.51 -8.05 -21.52
CA ARG A 293 -9.89 -7.66 -21.21
C ARG A 293 -9.97 -6.27 -20.55
N SER A 294 -9.01 -5.93 -19.70
CA SER A 294 -8.93 -4.59 -19.10
C SER A 294 -8.71 -3.52 -20.17
N LEU A 295 -7.83 -3.77 -21.15
CA LEU A 295 -7.63 -2.84 -22.27
C LEU A 295 -8.90 -2.62 -23.09
N ASP A 296 -9.72 -3.66 -23.28
CA ASP A 296 -11.02 -3.49 -23.96
C ASP A 296 -11.97 -2.59 -23.18
N VAL A 297 -12.00 -2.68 -21.86
CA VAL A 297 -12.74 -1.73 -21.01
C VAL A 297 -12.20 -0.32 -21.18
N LEU A 298 -10.88 -0.14 -21.15
CA LEU A 298 -10.22 1.16 -21.25
C LEU A 298 -10.45 1.82 -22.63
N LYS A 299 -10.55 1.05 -23.72
CA LYS A 299 -10.93 1.56 -25.04
C LYS A 299 -12.32 2.21 -25.03
N GLY A 300 -13.23 1.71 -24.19
CA GLY A 300 -14.53 2.34 -23.94
C GLY A 300 -14.42 3.67 -23.18
N LEU A 301 -13.35 3.88 -22.41
CA LEU A 301 -13.12 5.06 -21.60
C LEU A 301 -12.21 6.11 -22.26
N GLY A 302 -11.51 5.74 -23.34
CA GLY A 302 -10.58 6.65 -23.99
C GLY A 302 -9.83 6.02 -25.15
N THR A 303 -8.63 6.52 -25.41
CA THR A 303 -7.70 5.96 -26.40
C THR A 303 -6.64 5.11 -25.69
N VAL A 304 -6.21 4.03 -26.33
CA VAL A 304 -5.14 3.15 -25.84
C VAL A 304 -4.09 3.04 -26.94
N ASP A 305 -2.91 3.59 -26.70
CA ASP A 305 -1.82 3.63 -27.67
C ASP A 305 -0.60 2.87 -27.15
N GLU A 306 0.09 2.14 -28.03
CA GLU A 306 1.39 1.58 -27.71
C GLU A 306 2.43 2.70 -27.63
N VAL A 307 3.27 2.67 -26.60
CA VAL A 307 4.35 3.63 -26.39
C VAL A 307 5.67 2.92 -26.10
N THR A 308 6.77 3.61 -26.32
CA THR A 308 8.11 3.11 -26.04
C THR A 308 8.90 4.10 -25.19
N MET A 309 9.79 3.55 -24.39
CA MET A 309 10.78 4.31 -23.62
C MET A 309 12.18 4.03 -24.15
N ALA A 310 13.08 5.00 -23.99
CA ALA A 310 14.49 4.83 -24.32
C ALA A 310 15.08 3.62 -23.57
N ASP A 311 16.05 2.97 -24.19
CA ASP A 311 16.76 1.84 -23.59
C ASP A 311 17.76 2.35 -22.54
N LEU A 312 17.36 2.28 -21.27
CA LEU A 312 18.15 2.67 -20.11
C LEU A 312 18.15 1.52 -19.08
N PRO A 313 19.16 1.44 -18.21
CA PRO A 313 19.23 0.40 -17.18
C PRO A 313 18.34 0.75 -15.97
N TYR A 314 17.04 0.86 -16.18
CA TYR A 314 16.06 1.33 -15.18
C TYR A 314 16.13 0.55 -13.86
N ASP A 315 16.16 -0.77 -13.94
CA ASP A 315 16.24 -1.65 -12.76
C ASP A 315 17.53 -1.42 -11.97
N ASP A 316 18.66 -1.33 -12.66
CA ASP A 316 19.98 -1.17 -12.02
C ASP A 316 20.13 0.19 -11.36
N ILE A 317 19.58 1.24 -11.97
CA ILE A 317 19.55 2.58 -11.39
C ILE A 317 18.82 2.57 -10.05
N THR A 318 17.58 2.09 -10.05
CA THR A 318 16.72 2.09 -8.87
C THR A 318 17.26 1.13 -7.81
N ARG A 319 17.75 -0.05 -8.20
CA ARG A 319 18.30 -1.05 -7.29
C ARG A 319 19.59 -0.58 -6.60
N THR A 320 20.49 0.05 -7.32
CA THR A 320 21.72 0.58 -6.73
C THR A 320 21.44 1.65 -5.67
N ILE A 321 20.50 2.55 -5.97
CA ILE A 321 20.06 3.58 -5.01
C ILE A 321 19.44 2.92 -3.77
N LEU A 322 18.53 1.97 -3.97
CA LEU A 322 17.86 1.29 -2.88
C LEU A 322 18.84 0.57 -1.97
N PHE A 323 19.76 -0.20 -2.51
CA PHE A 323 20.69 -1.00 -1.72
C PHE A 323 21.73 -0.14 -0.99
N ALA A 324 22.25 0.90 -1.61
CA ALA A 324 23.18 1.80 -0.96
C ALA A 324 22.52 2.55 0.21
N GLU A 325 21.33 3.09 0.00
CA GLU A 325 20.61 3.81 1.05
C GLU A 325 20.09 2.89 2.15
N ALA A 326 19.67 1.65 1.84
CA ALA A 326 19.28 0.66 2.83
C ALA A 326 20.45 0.28 3.75
N SER A 327 21.65 0.08 3.21
CA SER A 327 22.85 -0.18 4.03
C SER A 327 23.13 0.96 5.00
N SER A 328 23.00 2.20 4.56
CA SER A 328 23.14 3.37 5.42
C SER A 328 22.01 3.48 6.45
N ALA A 329 20.77 3.22 6.06
CA ALA A 329 19.62 3.32 6.95
C ALA A 329 19.66 2.30 8.11
N PHE A 330 20.24 1.13 7.89
CA PHE A 330 20.32 0.04 8.87
C PHE A 330 21.74 -0.21 9.37
N GLU A 331 22.64 0.76 9.20
CA GLU A 331 24.05 0.65 9.58
C GLU A 331 24.22 0.19 11.04
N ASP A 332 23.53 0.83 11.98
CA ASP A 332 23.63 0.48 13.41
C ASP A 332 23.21 -0.97 13.68
N LEU A 333 22.14 -1.46 13.02
CA LEU A 333 21.69 -2.83 13.16
C LEU A 333 22.68 -3.82 12.55
N ILE A 334 23.30 -3.47 11.43
CA ILE A 334 24.30 -4.29 10.73
C ILE A 334 25.59 -4.35 11.57
N GLU A 335 26.14 -3.21 11.94
CA GLU A 335 27.42 -3.11 12.66
C GLU A 335 27.36 -3.68 14.07
N SER A 336 26.24 -3.53 14.77
CA SER A 336 26.05 -4.15 16.08
C SER A 336 25.88 -5.68 16.01
N GLY A 337 25.72 -6.26 14.81
CA GLY A 337 25.39 -7.67 14.63
C GLY A 337 23.93 -7.99 14.92
N GLY A 338 23.08 -6.99 15.18
CA GLY A 338 21.64 -7.18 15.47
C GLY A 338 20.86 -7.85 14.35
N ILE A 339 21.36 -7.79 13.11
CA ILE A 339 20.77 -8.51 11.96
C ILE A 339 20.73 -10.03 12.15
N ALA A 340 21.57 -10.60 13.02
CA ALA A 340 21.54 -12.02 13.35
C ALA A 340 20.21 -12.44 14.01
N GLY A 341 19.47 -11.50 14.58
CA GLY A 341 18.14 -11.71 15.17
C GLY A 341 16.99 -11.65 14.18
N LEU A 342 17.23 -11.35 12.89
CA LEU A 342 16.19 -11.33 11.87
C LEU A 342 15.62 -12.74 11.63
N THR A 343 14.35 -12.80 11.23
CA THR A 343 13.63 -14.07 11.10
C THR A 343 14.08 -14.86 9.87
N ALA A 344 14.18 -14.21 8.71
CA ALA A 344 14.65 -14.88 7.49
C ALA A 344 16.16 -15.10 7.56
N PRO A 345 16.64 -16.36 7.43
CA PRO A 345 18.08 -16.65 7.51
C PRO A 345 18.94 -15.87 6.51
N GLU A 346 18.46 -15.71 5.30
CA GLU A 346 19.17 -14.97 4.24
C GLU A 346 19.31 -13.48 4.56
N ASP A 347 18.37 -12.89 5.29
CA ASP A 347 18.42 -11.47 5.66
C ASP A 347 19.54 -11.15 6.64
N ARG A 348 20.02 -12.17 7.35
CA ARG A 348 21.14 -12.04 8.31
C ARG A 348 22.49 -11.81 7.66
N TYR A 349 22.63 -12.07 6.36
CA TYR A 349 23.91 -12.03 5.65
C TYR A 349 23.93 -11.09 4.44
N THR A 350 22.77 -10.84 3.83
CA THR A 350 22.68 -10.12 2.54
C THR A 350 23.21 -8.68 2.65
N ALA A 351 23.06 -8.05 3.81
CA ALA A 351 23.51 -6.68 4.05
C ALA A 351 25.02 -6.52 3.79
N TYR A 352 25.83 -7.48 4.18
CA TYR A 352 27.30 -7.39 4.02
C TYR A 352 27.74 -7.30 2.56
N ALA A 353 26.99 -7.89 1.63
CA ALA A 353 27.30 -7.78 0.20
C ALA A 353 27.01 -6.37 -0.35
N ARG A 354 26.13 -5.62 0.31
CA ARG A 354 25.75 -4.25 -0.10
C ARG A 354 26.75 -3.19 0.33
N ASP A 355 27.54 -3.46 1.35
CA ASP A 355 28.63 -2.58 1.80
C ASP A 355 29.71 -2.41 0.72
N ALA A 356 29.72 -3.29 -0.29
CA ALA A 356 30.60 -3.20 -1.44
C ALA A 356 30.15 -2.23 -2.53
N ILE A 357 28.99 -1.55 -2.40
CA ILE A 357 28.56 -0.52 -3.36
C ILE A 357 29.46 0.70 -3.26
N LEU A 358 30.15 1.01 -4.35
CA LEU A 358 31.07 2.13 -4.37
C LEU A 358 30.32 3.46 -4.45
N ALA A 359 30.81 4.47 -3.76
CA ALA A 359 30.23 5.81 -3.77
C ALA A 359 30.06 6.36 -5.20
N LYS A 360 31.03 6.10 -6.10
CA LYS A 360 30.94 6.53 -7.50
C LYS A 360 29.74 5.91 -8.26
N ASP A 361 29.38 4.68 -7.94
CA ASP A 361 28.29 3.96 -8.60
C ASP A 361 26.93 4.45 -8.08
N TYR A 362 26.84 4.72 -6.79
CA TYR A 362 25.68 5.37 -6.19
C TYR A 362 25.45 6.79 -6.79
N LEU A 363 26.50 7.61 -6.84
CA LEU A 363 26.44 8.96 -7.41
C LEU A 363 26.06 8.92 -8.89
N LYS A 364 26.59 7.97 -9.66
CA LYS A 364 26.21 7.76 -11.07
C LYS A 364 24.72 7.39 -11.19
N SER A 365 24.23 6.51 -10.33
CA SER A 365 22.83 6.13 -10.31
C SER A 365 21.90 7.30 -9.98
N LEU A 366 22.28 8.20 -9.07
CA LEU A 366 21.54 9.43 -8.79
C LEU A 366 21.46 10.36 -10.03
N ARG A 367 22.51 10.47 -10.80
CA ARG A 367 22.49 11.26 -12.06
C ARG A 367 21.62 10.60 -13.12
N LEU A 368 21.73 9.29 -13.29
CA LEU A 368 20.91 8.51 -14.23
C LEU A 368 19.43 8.51 -13.83
N ARG A 369 19.12 8.60 -12.54
CA ARG A 369 17.75 8.83 -12.06
C ARG A 369 17.12 10.05 -12.72
N GLY A 370 17.86 11.16 -12.83
CA GLY A 370 17.38 12.37 -13.50
C GLY A 370 17.11 12.16 -14.98
N VAL A 371 17.92 11.36 -15.68
CA VAL A 371 17.69 10.96 -17.07
C VAL A 371 16.42 10.12 -17.17
N MET A 372 16.27 9.12 -16.31
CA MET A 372 15.10 8.25 -16.25
C MET A 372 13.82 9.04 -15.98
N ALA A 373 13.85 9.97 -15.04
CA ALA A 373 12.70 10.82 -14.71
C ALA A 373 12.25 11.69 -15.88
N ARG A 374 13.19 12.28 -16.61
CA ARG A 374 12.87 13.06 -17.83
C ARG A 374 12.30 12.20 -18.94
N GLU A 375 12.81 10.99 -19.12
CA GLU A 375 12.28 10.06 -20.12
C GLU A 375 10.85 9.62 -19.77
N ALA A 376 10.58 9.29 -18.51
CA ALA A 376 9.24 8.98 -18.04
C ALA A 376 8.27 10.17 -18.23
N ASP A 377 8.70 11.39 -17.90
CA ASP A 377 7.90 12.59 -18.09
C ASP A 377 7.60 12.86 -19.57
N ARG A 378 8.57 12.64 -20.47
CA ARG A 378 8.38 12.74 -21.92
C ARG A 378 7.24 11.85 -22.43
N VAL A 379 7.19 10.60 -21.95
CA VAL A 379 6.13 9.65 -22.33
C VAL A 379 4.80 10.05 -21.69
N LEU A 380 4.80 10.34 -20.40
CA LEU A 380 3.60 10.66 -19.62
C LEU A 380 2.98 12.03 -19.98
N ALA A 381 3.75 12.96 -20.52
CA ALA A 381 3.25 14.30 -20.86
C ALA A 381 2.06 14.28 -21.84
N ARG A 382 1.91 13.23 -22.62
CA ARG A 382 0.84 13.05 -23.62
C ARG A 382 -0.28 12.13 -23.16
N LEU A 383 -0.16 11.57 -21.96
CA LEU A 383 -1.03 10.53 -21.43
C LEU A 383 -1.68 10.99 -20.13
N ASP A 384 -2.81 10.37 -19.81
CA ASP A 384 -3.39 10.44 -18.47
C ASP A 384 -2.81 9.33 -17.58
N ALA A 385 -2.46 8.19 -18.14
CA ALA A 385 -1.77 7.11 -17.45
C ALA A 385 -1.02 6.17 -18.40
N LEU A 386 0.11 5.63 -17.93
CA LEU A 386 0.65 4.38 -18.41
C LEU A 386 -0.09 3.23 -17.71
N VAL A 387 -0.40 2.18 -18.45
CA VAL A 387 -1.19 1.04 -17.99
C VAL A 387 -0.39 -0.25 -18.19
N ALA A 388 -0.41 -1.10 -17.18
CA ALA A 388 0.27 -2.40 -17.21
C ALA A 388 -0.45 -3.42 -16.33
N PRO A 389 -0.16 -4.73 -16.47
CA PRO A 389 -0.48 -5.68 -15.43
C PRO A 389 0.12 -5.22 -14.09
N GLY A 390 -0.64 -5.31 -13.01
CA GLY A 390 -0.15 -4.91 -11.69
C GLY A 390 0.99 -5.79 -11.21
N ARG A 391 0.89 -7.09 -11.48
CA ARG A 391 1.92 -8.11 -11.26
C ARG A 391 1.99 -9.06 -12.45
N ALA A 392 3.15 -9.63 -12.68
CA ALA A 392 3.34 -10.61 -13.77
C ALA A 392 2.72 -11.97 -13.44
N THR A 393 2.54 -12.27 -12.16
CA THR A 393 2.00 -13.53 -11.62
C THR A 393 0.95 -13.25 -10.56
N VAL A 394 0.13 -14.26 -10.23
CA VAL A 394 -0.62 -14.27 -8.99
C VAL A 394 0.32 -14.40 -7.78
N ALA A 395 -0.20 -14.25 -6.58
CA ALA A 395 0.59 -14.34 -5.35
C ALA A 395 1.38 -15.67 -5.27
N ALA A 396 2.60 -15.58 -4.75
CA ALA A 396 3.43 -16.75 -4.48
C ALA A 396 2.81 -17.64 -3.40
N MET A 397 3.05 -18.95 -3.49
CA MET A 397 2.70 -19.89 -2.43
C MET A 397 3.66 -19.72 -1.25
N LEU A 398 3.16 -19.93 -0.02
CA LEU A 398 3.92 -19.72 1.22
C LEU A 398 5.24 -20.52 1.30
N GLY A 399 5.29 -21.69 0.67
CA GLY A 399 6.49 -22.54 0.65
C GLY A 399 7.47 -22.26 -0.47
N THR A 400 7.30 -21.18 -1.25
CA THR A 400 8.13 -20.89 -2.42
C THR A 400 8.91 -19.59 -2.28
N GLU A 401 10.03 -19.49 -3.00
CA GLU A 401 10.83 -18.27 -3.06
C GLU A 401 10.07 -17.17 -3.80
N VAL A 402 9.85 -16.03 -3.15
CA VAL A 402 9.00 -14.95 -3.69
C VAL A 402 9.53 -14.31 -4.96
N ARG A 403 10.87 -14.22 -5.14
CA ARG A 403 11.45 -13.56 -6.33
C ARG A 403 11.16 -14.31 -7.61
N SER A 404 11.34 -15.62 -7.60
CA SER A 404 11.06 -16.45 -8.77
C SER A 404 9.56 -16.56 -9.06
N ALA A 405 8.73 -16.49 -8.00
CA ALA A 405 7.28 -16.63 -8.13
C ALA A 405 6.57 -15.33 -8.54
N ILE A 406 7.04 -14.15 -8.10
CA ILE A 406 6.33 -12.87 -8.34
C ILE A 406 6.87 -12.05 -9.52
N ARG A 407 8.06 -12.36 -10.00
CA ARG A 407 8.65 -11.67 -11.15
C ARG A 407 8.76 -12.56 -12.38
N GLY A 408 8.88 -13.87 -12.19
CA GLY A 408 9.15 -14.77 -13.28
C GLY A 408 10.34 -14.28 -14.12
N THR A 409 10.20 -14.24 -15.44
CA THR A 409 11.15 -13.62 -16.38
C THR A 409 10.77 -12.18 -16.74
N ALA A 410 9.66 -11.65 -16.22
CA ALA A 410 9.17 -10.31 -16.56
C ALA A 410 10.04 -9.23 -15.92
N ARG A 411 10.31 -8.17 -16.68
CA ARG A 411 10.93 -6.94 -16.16
C ARG A 411 9.86 -6.12 -15.44
N ASP A 412 10.20 -5.58 -14.26
CA ASP A 412 9.32 -4.67 -13.54
C ASP A 412 9.58 -3.21 -13.94
N MET A 413 9.24 -2.88 -15.19
CA MET A 413 9.44 -1.53 -15.72
C MET A 413 8.65 -0.48 -14.95
N MET A 414 7.39 -0.76 -14.64
CA MET A 414 6.53 0.18 -13.91
C MET A 414 7.05 0.44 -12.51
N GLY A 415 7.53 -0.60 -11.82
CA GLY A 415 8.12 -0.48 -10.49
C GLY A 415 9.45 0.26 -10.49
N ALA A 416 10.37 -0.11 -11.37
CA ALA A 416 11.69 0.51 -11.48
C ALA A 416 11.59 2.01 -11.80
N VAL A 417 10.82 2.36 -12.84
CA VAL A 417 10.63 3.74 -13.30
C VAL A 417 9.76 4.52 -12.32
N GLY A 418 8.62 3.97 -11.91
CA GLY A 418 7.68 4.65 -11.03
C GLY A 418 8.30 5.02 -9.69
N ASN A 419 9.01 4.09 -9.06
CA ASN A 419 9.69 4.37 -7.79
C ASN A 419 10.96 5.21 -7.99
N GLY A 420 11.78 4.86 -8.96
CA GLY A 420 13.00 5.61 -9.25
C GLY A 420 12.77 7.07 -9.62
N ALA A 421 11.74 7.36 -10.38
CA ALA A 421 11.35 8.72 -10.76
C ALA A 421 10.37 9.39 -9.78
N GLY A 422 9.94 8.69 -8.72
CA GLY A 422 9.04 9.24 -7.71
C GLY A 422 7.62 9.52 -8.20
N LEU A 423 7.11 8.70 -9.14
CA LEU A 423 5.83 8.89 -9.79
C LEU A 423 4.67 8.19 -9.05
N PRO A 424 3.46 8.76 -9.08
CA PRO A 424 2.30 8.11 -8.49
C PRO A 424 1.88 6.87 -9.28
N GLY A 425 1.45 5.85 -8.57
CA GLY A 425 0.93 4.61 -9.12
C GLY A 425 -0.27 4.10 -8.34
N LEU A 426 -1.16 3.42 -9.03
CA LEU A 426 -2.38 2.88 -8.45
C LEU A 426 -2.64 1.48 -8.98
N ALA A 427 -2.87 0.52 -8.08
CA ALA A 427 -3.31 -0.82 -8.43
C ALA A 427 -4.78 -1.01 -8.10
N VAL A 428 -5.50 -1.73 -8.97
CA VAL A 428 -6.88 -2.16 -8.76
C VAL A 428 -7.04 -3.60 -9.25
N PRO A 429 -7.99 -4.39 -8.68
CA PRO A 429 -8.25 -5.75 -9.16
C PRO A 429 -8.86 -5.74 -10.56
N ASN A 430 -8.50 -6.74 -11.37
CA ASN A 430 -9.02 -6.90 -12.74
C ASN A 430 -9.40 -8.34 -13.12
N GLY A 431 -9.48 -9.23 -12.16
CA GLY A 431 -9.86 -10.61 -12.37
C GLY A 431 -9.16 -11.58 -11.43
N PHE A 432 -9.23 -12.84 -11.78
CA PHE A 432 -8.60 -13.94 -11.06
C PHE A 432 -7.73 -14.78 -12.00
N GLY A 433 -6.70 -15.37 -11.46
CA GLY A 433 -5.80 -16.27 -12.16
C GLY A 433 -5.69 -17.62 -11.47
N ALA A 434 -4.54 -18.25 -11.57
CA ALA A 434 -4.28 -19.56 -11.00
C ALA A 434 -4.66 -19.62 -9.51
N ARG A 435 -5.20 -20.76 -9.08
CA ARG A 435 -5.55 -21.07 -7.68
C ARG A 435 -6.59 -20.10 -7.08
N GLY A 436 -7.41 -19.44 -7.91
CA GLY A 436 -8.41 -18.48 -7.45
C GLY A 436 -7.84 -17.19 -6.87
N LEU A 437 -6.58 -16.89 -7.16
CA LEU A 437 -5.90 -15.71 -6.66
C LEU A 437 -6.14 -14.50 -7.58
N PRO A 438 -6.25 -13.27 -7.01
CA PRO A 438 -6.48 -12.08 -7.79
C PRO A 438 -5.33 -11.74 -8.74
N THR A 439 -5.69 -11.16 -9.88
CA THR A 439 -4.82 -10.38 -10.76
C THR A 439 -5.14 -8.89 -10.63
N SER A 440 -4.26 -8.04 -11.12
CA SER A 440 -4.43 -6.59 -10.98
C SER A 440 -4.02 -5.83 -12.23
N LEU A 441 -4.56 -4.62 -12.32
CA LEU A 441 -4.23 -3.60 -13.29
C LEU A 441 -3.54 -2.45 -12.55
N GLN A 442 -2.48 -1.88 -13.11
CA GLN A 442 -1.86 -0.70 -12.54
C GLN A 442 -1.87 0.48 -13.52
N PHE A 443 -2.01 1.66 -12.94
CA PHE A 443 -1.92 2.95 -13.61
C PHE A 443 -0.76 3.74 -13.01
N MET A 444 0.12 4.26 -13.85
CA MET A 444 1.19 5.18 -13.42
C MET A 444 0.96 6.53 -14.07
N GLY A 445 0.95 7.58 -13.26
CA GLY A 445 0.73 8.94 -13.69
C GLY A 445 2.00 9.79 -13.68
N ARG A 446 1.88 10.97 -14.25
CA ARG A 446 2.87 12.02 -14.16
C ARG A 446 3.00 12.50 -12.71
N ALA A 447 4.15 13.01 -12.31
CA ALA A 447 4.36 13.55 -10.98
C ALA A 447 3.26 14.57 -10.60
N TRP A 448 2.72 14.42 -9.40
CA TRP A 448 1.64 15.25 -8.82
C TRP A 448 0.25 15.08 -9.45
N GLU A 449 0.09 14.11 -10.35
CA GLU A 449 -1.18 13.81 -11.03
C GLU A 449 -1.94 12.63 -10.40
N GLU A 450 -1.91 12.52 -9.08
CA GLU A 450 -2.69 11.49 -8.36
C GLU A 450 -4.16 11.55 -8.72
N ASN A 451 -4.74 12.75 -8.82
CA ASN A 451 -6.17 12.90 -9.14
C ASN A 451 -6.51 12.41 -10.54
N THR A 452 -5.58 12.48 -11.49
CA THR A 452 -5.78 11.95 -12.84
C THR A 452 -5.85 10.42 -12.81
N ILE A 453 -4.90 9.74 -12.17
CA ILE A 453 -4.95 8.27 -12.08
C ILE A 453 -6.08 7.77 -11.18
N LEU A 454 -6.48 8.51 -10.18
CA LEU A 454 -7.67 8.22 -9.37
C LEU A 454 -8.94 8.31 -10.20
N ALA A 455 -9.09 9.35 -11.03
CA ALA A 455 -10.22 9.49 -11.95
C ALA A 455 -10.29 8.33 -12.96
N VAL A 456 -9.15 7.95 -13.54
CA VAL A 456 -9.04 6.78 -14.42
C VAL A 456 -9.49 5.50 -13.71
N ALA A 457 -8.97 5.24 -12.51
CA ALA A 457 -9.30 4.03 -11.77
C ALA A 457 -10.76 4.00 -11.31
N CYS A 458 -11.32 5.15 -10.88
CA CYS A 458 -12.75 5.25 -10.55
C CYS A 458 -13.63 4.97 -11.78
N ALA A 459 -13.25 5.47 -12.96
CA ALA A 459 -13.98 5.18 -14.20
C ALA A 459 -13.90 3.69 -14.56
N TYR A 460 -12.74 3.06 -14.41
CA TYR A 460 -12.57 1.63 -14.59
C TYR A 460 -13.43 0.82 -13.61
N GLN A 461 -13.45 1.19 -12.33
CA GLN A 461 -14.26 0.53 -11.30
C GLN A 461 -15.78 0.79 -11.48
N SER A 462 -16.17 1.87 -12.13
CA SER A 462 -17.56 2.09 -12.53
C SER A 462 -18.00 1.20 -13.70
N ALA A 463 -17.05 0.77 -14.54
CA ALA A 463 -17.29 -0.08 -15.70
C ALA A 463 -17.08 -1.59 -15.41
N THR A 464 -16.60 -1.94 -14.22
CA THR A 464 -16.31 -3.31 -13.81
C THR A 464 -16.79 -3.54 -12.38
N ASP A 465 -16.76 -4.79 -11.92
CA ASP A 465 -17.21 -5.14 -10.56
C ASP A 465 -16.16 -5.92 -9.74
N TRP A 466 -14.92 -6.04 -10.22
CA TRP A 466 -13.86 -6.81 -9.56
C TRP A 466 -13.59 -6.36 -8.13
N HIS A 467 -13.68 -5.08 -7.86
CA HIS A 467 -13.52 -4.49 -6.52
C HIS A 467 -14.67 -4.79 -5.55
N ARG A 468 -15.76 -5.38 -6.01
CA ARG A 468 -16.90 -5.81 -5.18
C ARG A 468 -16.80 -7.26 -4.74
N HIS A 469 -15.87 -8.01 -5.30
CA HIS A 469 -15.59 -9.37 -4.86
C HIS A 469 -14.74 -9.32 -3.59
N HIS A 470 -15.02 -10.18 -2.66
CA HIS A 470 -14.26 -10.35 -1.42
C HIS A 470 -14.09 -11.83 -1.11
N PRO A 471 -13.01 -12.20 -0.39
CA PRO A 471 -12.75 -13.58 -0.05
C PRO A 471 -13.75 -14.09 0.99
N GLU A 472 -13.94 -15.42 1.00
CA GLU A 472 -14.63 -16.11 2.08
C GLU A 472 -13.70 -16.24 3.30
N GLU A 473 -14.27 -16.20 4.50
CA GLU A 473 -13.51 -16.43 5.74
C GLU A 473 -13.08 -17.90 5.85
N PHE A 474 -11.84 -18.19 6.24
CA PHE A 474 -11.33 -19.52 6.53
C PHE A 474 -10.61 -19.62 7.87
#